data_1e1901e64f29f7e50591d617ef00fb70
#
_entry.id   1e1901e64f29f7e50591d617ef00fb70
#
_cell.length_a   1.000
_cell.length_b   1.000
_cell.length_c   1.000
_cell.angle_alpha   90.00
_cell.angle_beta   90.00
_cell.angle_gamma   90.00
#
_symmetry.space_group_name_H-M   'P 1'
#
loop_
_entity.id
_entity.type
_entity.pdbx_description
1 polymer ?
#
loop_
_entity_poly.entity_id
_entity_poly.type
_entity_poly.pdbx_seq_one_letter_code
_entity_poly.pdbx_strand_id
1 'polypeptide(L)'
;MTRTSTKGLGALTPLRDHGAPMYLQLYHHVRDAIAAGRLNPGDRVPSVRALSSETGLARGTVEMAFQVLVSEGYLLTRGAAGTVVAPGLGTLSESVPPVSTSPATERGPATAFAETGMAPFQLGLPALDAFPRKTWARLCGRHQRNLHTSAMTYPDPSGHEPLRRAIATYLGISRGIACTHEQVFVTTGYRGALDLVRRTLLSAGDTGWYEDPGYLLARIFLERAGFRLAPVPVDDDGLVVEEGVRRAGNARFAVVTPTHQSPMGMALSLPRRLELLDWASQRKAWIIEDDYDSEFRYHGRPLPALKSLDHDDRVLYTGTFSKVLIPGLRLAYLVVPASLVGTFKDEVTHLSGPGSIVPQAMITDFMAQGHFSRHLRKMRTLYAARRGYVVDALAEVLGDRLYVQPQAGGIHILAHLKGRESDRRLTAAAAAKGMAIRALSDWRVGKAAHGGLLLGFANFMHADAAAEAVRRLREIWPAR
;
A
#
# COMPACT_ATOMS: atom_id res chain seq x y z
N MET A 1 -20.36 55.67 -29.84
CA MET A 1 -19.19 55.63 -28.94
C MET A 1 -19.52 54.71 -27.75
N THR A 2 -19.30 53.42 -27.86
CA THR A 2 -19.56 52.43 -26.80
C THR A 2 -18.32 52.34 -25.93
N ARG A 3 -18.42 52.78 -24.68
CA ARG A 3 -17.36 52.67 -23.65
C ARG A 3 -17.08 51.18 -23.41
N THR A 4 -15.87 50.76 -23.73
CA THR A 4 -15.32 49.43 -23.38
C THR A 4 -15.21 49.38 -21.85
N SER A 5 -16.03 48.59 -21.19
CA SER A 5 -16.05 48.51 -19.74
C SER A 5 -14.97 47.51 -19.26
N THR A 6 -13.93 48.03 -18.63
CA THR A 6 -12.92 47.24 -17.88
C THR A 6 -13.48 46.75 -16.54
N LYS A 7 -14.79 46.84 -16.31
CA LYS A 7 -15.46 46.52 -15.03
C LYS A 7 -15.36 45.05 -14.59
N GLY A 8 -15.01 44.12 -15.48
CA GLY A 8 -14.98 42.68 -15.15
C GLY A 8 -13.63 42.12 -14.70
N LEU A 9 -12.53 42.78 -15.05
CA LEU A 9 -11.19 42.24 -14.75
C LEU A 9 -10.62 42.67 -13.39
N GLY A 10 -11.22 43.70 -12.73
CA GLY A 10 -10.66 44.26 -11.50
C GLY A 10 -9.28 44.90 -11.71
N ALA A 11 -8.72 45.55 -10.70
CA ALA A 11 -7.34 46.03 -10.76
C ALA A 11 -6.38 44.83 -10.89
N LEU A 12 -5.77 44.69 -12.06
CA LEU A 12 -4.66 43.74 -12.28
C LEU A 12 -3.43 44.28 -11.56
N THR A 13 -3.35 44.02 -10.26
CA THR A 13 -2.11 44.25 -9.52
C THR A 13 -1.17 43.08 -9.90
N PRO A 14 -0.04 43.35 -10.58
CA PRO A 14 0.91 42.30 -10.92
C PRO A 14 1.45 41.73 -9.61
N LEU A 15 1.06 40.48 -9.31
CA LEU A 15 1.63 39.73 -8.20
C LEU A 15 3.07 39.35 -8.57
N ARG A 16 4.02 40.25 -8.31
CA ARG A 16 5.46 40.04 -8.62
C ARG A 16 6.13 38.96 -7.80
N ASP A 17 5.40 38.26 -6.90
CA ASP A 17 6.00 37.41 -5.84
C ASP A 17 5.78 35.92 -6.00
N HIS A 18 5.24 35.39 -7.09
CA HIS A 18 4.91 33.96 -7.17
C HIS A 18 5.74 33.11 -8.16
N GLY A 19 6.94 33.49 -8.53
CA GLY A 19 7.83 32.65 -9.33
C GLY A 19 7.30 32.15 -10.70
N ALA A 20 6.01 32.37 -10.99
CA ALA A 20 5.37 31.99 -12.24
C ALA A 20 5.57 33.06 -13.33
N PRO A 21 5.76 32.67 -14.60
CA PRO A 21 5.85 33.63 -15.72
C PRO A 21 4.65 34.55 -15.78
N MET A 22 4.87 35.84 -16.10
CA MET A 22 3.83 36.88 -16.08
C MET A 22 2.65 36.58 -17.02
N TYR A 23 2.89 35.95 -18.17
CA TYR A 23 1.80 35.54 -19.08
C TYR A 23 0.88 34.51 -18.44
N LEU A 24 1.44 33.61 -17.62
CA LEU A 24 0.67 32.57 -16.93
C LEU A 24 -0.17 33.16 -15.79
N GLN A 25 0.36 34.16 -15.09
CA GLN A 25 -0.39 34.89 -14.06
C GLN A 25 -1.59 35.65 -14.70
N LEU A 26 -1.38 36.30 -15.84
CA LEU A 26 -2.45 36.97 -16.59
C LEU A 26 -3.49 35.95 -17.11
N TYR A 27 -3.03 34.85 -17.65
CA TYR A 27 -3.90 33.72 -18.07
C TYR A 27 -4.82 33.29 -16.93
N HIS A 28 -4.26 32.96 -15.77
CA HIS A 28 -5.04 32.54 -14.62
C HIS A 28 -6.03 33.61 -14.17
N HIS A 29 -5.61 34.87 -14.14
CA HIS A 29 -6.49 35.97 -13.74
C HIS A 29 -7.73 36.10 -14.64
N VAL A 30 -7.54 36.03 -15.95
CA VAL A 30 -8.65 36.09 -16.92
C VAL A 30 -9.55 34.85 -16.81
N ARG A 31 -8.96 33.67 -16.71
CA ARG A 31 -9.69 32.44 -16.53
C ARG A 31 -10.54 32.45 -15.26
N ASP A 32 -9.97 32.89 -14.14
CA ASP A 32 -10.65 32.95 -12.84
C ASP A 32 -11.72 34.06 -12.83
N ALA A 33 -11.56 35.11 -13.61
CA ALA A 33 -12.62 36.11 -13.81
C ALA A 33 -13.81 35.57 -14.59
N ILE A 34 -13.56 34.70 -15.59
CA ILE A 34 -14.59 33.97 -16.33
C ILE A 34 -15.29 32.95 -15.41
N ALA A 35 -14.53 32.14 -14.70
CA ALA A 35 -15.06 31.14 -13.79
C ALA A 35 -15.92 31.73 -12.66
N ALA A 36 -15.54 32.93 -12.17
CA ALA A 36 -16.27 33.66 -11.13
C ALA A 36 -17.47 34.47 -11.69
N GLY A 37 -17.76 34.40 -12.99
CA GLY A 37 -18.84 35.17 -13.62
C GLY A 37 -18.61 36.69 -13.68
N ARG A 38 -17.39 37.15 -13.44
CA ARG A 38 -17.01 38.56 -13.59
C ARG A 38 -16.86 38.96 -15.06
N LEU A 39 -16.51 37.98 -15.90
CA LEU A 39 -16.54 38.02 -17.35
C LEU A 39 -17.52 36.98 -17.83
N ASN A 40 -18.61 37.39 -18.46
CA ASN A 40 -19.65 36.51 -18.94
C ASN A 40 -19.42 36.06 -20.38
N PRO A 41 -19.98 34.92 -20.83
CA PRO A 41 -19.97 34.50 -22.23
C PRO A 41 -20.43 35.64 -23.15
N GLY A 42 -19.64 35.94 -24.16
CA GLY A 42 -19.89 37.04 -25.09
C GLY A 42 -19.33 38.39 -24.68
N ASP A 43 -18.88 38.56 -23.44
CA ASP A 43 -18.27 39.82 -23.00
C ASP A 43 -16.98 40.11 -23.78
N ARG A 44 -16.77 41.37 -24.12
CA ARG A 44 -15.59 41.83 -24.83
C ARG A 44 -14.43 42.07 -23.86
N VAL A 45 -13.31 41.37 -24.07
CA VAL A 45 -12.09 41.63 -23.31
C VAL A 45 -11.31 42.82 -23.91
N PRO A 46 -10.51 43.54 -23.10
CA PRO A 46 -9.67 44.62 -23.60
C PRO A 46 -8.73 44.14 -24.71
N SER A 47 -8.39 45.02 -25.66
CA SER A 47 -7.38 44.66 -26.66
C SER A 47 -6.01 44.46 -26.00
N VAL A 48 -5.15 43.68 -26.65
CA VAL A 48 -3.76 43.46 -26.17
C VAL A 48 -3.05 44.76 -25.86
N ARG A 49 -3.24 45.78 -26.71
CA ARG A 49 -2.65 47.12 -26.52
C ARG A 49 -3.23 47.85 -25.30
N ALA A 50 -4.53 47.78 -25.12
CA ALA A 50 -5.20 48.42 -23.98
C ALA A 50 -4.77 47.74 -22.66
N LEU A 51 -4.77 46.41 -22.62
CA LEU A 51 -4.40 45.63 -21.44
C LEU A 51 -2.91 45.78 -21.10
N SER A 52 -2.02 45.80 -22.10
CA SER A 52 -0.60 46.12 -21.92
C SER A 52 -0.37 47.48 -21.29
N SER A 53 -1.11 48.51 -21.77
CA SER A 53 -1.03 49.89 -21.20
C SER A 53 -1.56 49.96 -19.77
N GLU A 54 -2.64 49.23 -19.46
CA GLU A 54 -3.30 49.23 -18.16
C GLU A 54 -2.50 48.46 -17.10
N THR A 55 -1.91 47.34 -17.48
CA THR A 55 -1.19 46.45 -16.56
C THR A 55 0.31 46.74 -16.46
N GLY A 56 0.86 47.52 -17.38
CA GLY A 56 2.30 47.73 -17.51
C GLY A 56 3.09 46.54 -18.01
N LEU A 57 2.40 45.49 -18.47
CA LEU A 57 3.02 44.30 -19.01
C LEU A 57 3.49 44.49 -20.45
N ALA A 58 4.59 43.82 -20.82
CA ALA A 58 5.03 43.81 -22.21
C ALA A 58 3.94 43.24 -23.14
N ARG A 59 3.77 43.84 -24.32
CA ARG A 59 2.76 43.43 -25.30
C ARG A 59 2.81 41.94 -25.64
N GLY A 60 4.02 41.39 -25.83
CA GLY A 60 4.22 39.94 -26.10
C GLY A 60 3.75 39.03 -24.94
N THR A 61 3.83 39.53 -23.69
CA THR A 61 3.32 38.77 -22.51
C THR A 61 1.79 38.67 -22.55
N VAL A 62 1.12 39.76 -22.90
CA VAL A 62 -0.34 39.79 -23.02
C VAL A 62 -0.80 38.98 -24.23
N GLU A 63 -0.10 39.08 -25.37
CA GLU A 63 -0.35 38.26 -26.57
C GLU A 63 -0.25 36.76 -26.27
N MET A 64 0.80 36.32 -25.56
CA MET A 64 0.99 34.94 -25.19
C MET A 64 -0.14 34.44 -24.27
N ALA A 65 -0.54 35.20 -23.26
CA ALA A 65 -1.66 34.84 -22.40
C ALA A 65 -2.98 34.70 -23.19
N PHE A 66 -3.23 35.60 -24.11
CA PHE A 66 -4.42 35.58 -24.97
C PHE A 66 -4.39 34.42 -25.96
N GLN A 67 -3.23 34.06 -26.53
CA GLN A 67 -3.09 32.89 -27.38
C GLN A 67 -3.43 31.62 -26.66
N VAL A 68 -2.96 31.44 -25.41
CA VAL A 68 -3.30 30.30 -24.58
C VAL A 68 -4.82 30.24 -24.29
N LEU A 69 -5.41 31.37 -23.88
CA LEU A 69 -6.85 31.45 -23.59
C LEU A 69 -7.71 31.18 -24.85
N VAL A 70 -7.25 31.61 -26.04
CA VAL A 70 -7.92 31.28 -27.31
C VAL A 70 -7.73 29.80 -27.68
N SER A 71 -6.53 29.26 -27.52
CA SER A 71 -6.27 27.84 -27.81
C SER A 71 -7.04 26.88 -26.93
N GLU A 72 -7.30 27.28 -25.69
CA GLU A 72 -8.12 26.52 -24.73
C GLU A 72 -9.62 26.79 -24.84
N GLY A 73 -10.03 27.72 -25.75
CA GLY A 73 -11.43 28.01 -26.00
C GLY A 73 -12.12 28.94 -24.97
N TYR A 74 -11.37 29.57 -24.06
CA TYR A 74 -11.92 30.59 -23.17
C TYR A 74 -12.24 31.91 -23.89
N LEU A 75 -11.44 32.24 -24.88
CA LEU A 75 -11.62 33.47 -25.68
C LEU A 75 -11.78 33.11 -27.17
N LEU A 76 -12.53 33.96 -27.90
CA LEU A 76 -12.68 33.89 -29.34
C LEU A 76 -12.27 35.20 -29.97
N THR A 77 -11.40 35.15 -30.99
CA THR A 77 -11.01 36.33 -31.78
C THR A 77 -11.99 36.52 -32.93
N ARG A 78 -12.64 37.67 -33.02
CA ARG A 78 -13.63 38.03 -34.07
C ARG A 78 -13.09 39.09 -35.04
N GLY A 79 -11.83 39.02 -35.42
CA GLY A 79 -11.20 39.95 -36.35
C GLY A 79 -11.34 41.41 -35.90
N ALA A 80 -11.90 42.29 -36.72
CA ALA A 80 -12.13 43.68 -36.41
C ALA A 80 -13.07 43.93 -35.20
N ALA A 81 -13.90 42.94 -34.83
CA ALA A 81 -14.80 43.05 -33.69
C ALA A 81 -14.09 42.82 -32.34
N GLY A 82 -12.80 42.41 -32.35
CA GLY A 82 -11.98 42.18 -31.15
C GLY A 82 -12.09 40.79 -30.59
N THR A 83 -11.63 40.58 -29.34
CA THR A 83 -11.64 39.31 -28.65
C THR A 83 -12.78 39.32 -27.62
N VAL A 84 -13.51 38.21 -27.55
CA VAL A 84 -14.66 38.02 -26.64
C VAL A 84 -14.52 36.73 -25.86
N VAL A 85 -15.17 36.63 -24.69
CA VAL A 85 -15.34 35.40 -23.96
C VAL A 85 -16.19 34.44 -24.80
N ALA A 86 -15.78 33.17 -24.91
CA ALA A 86 -16.46 32.20 -25.74
C ALA A 86 -17.92 31.97 -25.26
N PRO A 87 -18.91 32.01 -26.18
CA PRO A 87 -20.33 31.98 -25.82
C PRO A 87 -20.80 30.60 -25.31
N GLY A 88 -20.01 29.54 -25.49
CA GLY A 88 -20.31 28.17 -25.00
C GLY A 88 -19.82 27.88 -23.59
N LEU A 89 -19.13 28.81 -22.94
CA LEU A 89 -18.73 28.65 -21.55
C LEU A 89 -19.95 28.90 -20.66
N GLY A 90 -20.63 27.81 -20.27
CA GLY A 90 -21.63 27.90 -19.20
C GLY A 90 -20.97 28.47 -17.94
N THR A 91 -21.69 29.34 -17.22
CA THR A 91 -21.24 29.81 -15.91
C THR A 91 -20.99 28.58 -15.04
N LEU A 92 -19.73 28.30 -14.70
CA LEU A 92 -19.34 27.29 -13.69
C LEU A 92 -19.87 27.68 -12.28
N SER A 93 -20.76 28.68 -12.24
CA SER A 93 -21.40 29.20 -11.02
C SER A 93 -22.62 28.40 -10.56
N GLU A 94 -22.94 27.25 -11.18
CA GLU A 94 -23.71 26.27 -10.45
C GLU A 94 -22.77 25.67 -9.43
N SER A 95 -22.92 26.12 -8.19
CA SER A 95 -22.24 25.60 -7.03
C SER A 95 -22.20 24.07 -7.13
N VAL A 96 -20.99 23.53 -7.33
CA VAL A 96 -20.79 22.12 -6.96
C VAL A 96 -21.28 22.06 -5.51
N PRO A 97 -22.40 21.37 -5.24
CA PRO A 97 -22.89 21.29 -3.87
C PRO A 97 -21.71 20.80 -3.03
N PRO A 98 -21.43 21.43 -1.87
CA PRO A 98 -20.36 20.97 -1.01
C PRO A 98 -20.57 19.49 -0.84
N VAL A 99 -19.54 18.68 -1.17
CA VAL A 99 -19.59 17.23 -0.93
C VAL A 99 -19.96 17.11 0.52
N SER A 100 -21.24 16.76 0.77
CA SER A 100 -21.74 16.49 2.11
C SER A 100 -20.85 15.40 2.65
N THR A 101 -19.87 15.74 3.46
CA THR A 101 -19.15 14.78 4.27
C THR A 101 -20.18 14.30 5.26
N SER A 102 -20.87 13.21 4.91
CA SER A 102 -21.67 12.47 5.89
C SER A 102 -20.82 12.32 7.14
N PRO A 103 -21.42 12.53 8.33
CA PRO A 103 -20.67 12.37 9.58
C PRO A 103 -19.97 11.02 9.52
N ALA A 104 -18.67 11.03 9.82
CA ALA A 104 -17.81 9.88 9.67
C ALA A 104 -18.49 8.67 10.33
N THR A 105 -19.10 7.81 9.53
CA THR A 105 -19.48 6.47 9.94
C THR A 105 -18.28 5.91 10.67
N GLU A 106 -18.45 5.38 11.88
CA GLU A 106 -17.40 4.86 12.74
C GLU A 106 -16.33 4.17 11.87
N ARG A 107 -15.10 4.69 11.92
CA ARG A 107 -14.01 4.21 11.08
C ARG A 107 -13.81 2.75 11.39
N GLY A 108 -14.26 1.87 10.52
CA GLY A 108 -14.08 0.44 10.69
C GLY A 108 -12.58 0.09 10.78
N PRO A 109 -12.22 -1.05 11.34
CA PRO A 109 -10.82 -1.45 11.58
C PRO A 109 -9.92 -1.36 10.34
N ALA A 110 -10.49 -1.47 9.13
CA ALA A 110 -9.73 -1.33 7.88
C ALA A 110 -9.26 0.11 7.58
N THR A 111 -9.98 1.14 8.01
CA THR A 111 -9.61 2.54 7.78
C THR A 111 -8.46 3.00 8.67
N ALA A 112 -8.26 2.33 9.80
CA ALA A 112 -7.17 2.59 10.72
C ALA A 112 -5.76 2.27 10.15
N PHE A 113 -5.68 1.47 9.07
CA PHE A 113 -4.42 1.23 8.34
C PHE A 113 -4.11 2.31 7.29
N ALA A 114 -5.04 3.22 7.03
CA ALA A 114 -4.89 4.31 6.05
C ALA A 114 -4.30 5.60 6.65
N GLU A 115 -3.82 5.56 7.89
CA GLU A 115 -3.20 6.73 8.53
C GLU A 115 -1.96 7.18 7.76
N THR A 116 -2.00 8.42 7.29
CA THR A 116 -0.88 9.11 6.66
C THR A 116 0.07 9.61 7.74
N GLY A 117 1.30 9.08 7.77
CA GLY A 117 2.33 9.50 8.72
C GLY A 117 3.03 8.32 9.40
N MET A 118 4.10 8.60 10.12
CA MET A 118 4.82 7.63 10.95
C MET A 118 4.45 7.86 12.41
N ALA A 119 3.56 7.03 12.95
CA ALA A 119 3.22 7.04 14.36
C ALA A 119 4.04 5.98 15.14
N PRO A 120 4.33 6.20 16.43
CA PRO A 120 4.93 5.17 17.27
C PRO A 120 4.12 3.87 17.25
N PHE A 121 4.82 2.74 17.19
CA PHE A 121 4.26 1.39 17.15
C PHE A 121 3.45 1.02 15.90
N GLN A 122 3.51 1.81 14.84
CA GLN A 122 2.76 1.54 13.60
C GLN A 122 3.18 0.22 12.97
N LEU A 123 2.20 -0.66 12.73
CA LEU A 123 2.42 -1.96 12.12
C LEU A 123 2.73 -1.83 10.61
N GLY A 124 3.55 -2.77 10.13
CA GLY A 124 3.72 -3.02 8.71
C GLY A 124 4.60 -2.03 7.97
N LEU A 125 5.19 -1.03 8.65
CA LEU A 125 6.20 -0.15 8.08
C LEU A 125 7.60 -0.72 8.27
N PRO A 126 8.42 -0.81 7.22
CA PRO A 126 9.85 -1.07 7.34
C PRO A 126 10.57 0.17 7.91
N ALA A 127 11.87 0.03 8.22
CA ALA A 127 12.71 1.13 8.66
C ALA A 127 12.98 2.11 7.51
N LEU A 128 12.07 3.07 7.31
CA LEU A 128 12.10 4.02 6.20
C LEU A 128 13.30 4.97 6.25
N ASP A 129 13.84 5.25 7.45
CA ASP A 129 15.08 6.02 7.67
C ASP A 129 16.31 5.30 7.12
N ALA A 130 16.32 3.97 7.20
CA ALA A 130 17.44 3.13 6.76
C ALA A 130 17.37 2.72 5.28
N PHE A 131 16.31 3.12 4.56
CA PHE A 131 16.15 2.83 3.14
C PHE A 131 17.28 3.48 2.31
N PRO A 132 17.90 2.78 1.36
CA PRO A 132 19.06 3.26 0.61
C PRO A 132 18.69 4.29 -0.48
N ARG A 133 18.19 5.46 -0.07
CA ARG A 133 17.64 6.52 -0.94
C ARG A 133 18.60 6.96 -2.04
N LYS A 134 19.91 7.09 -1.74
CA LYS A 134 20.91 7.50 -2.75
C LYS A 134 21.03 6.48 -3.88
N THR A 135 21.14 5.19 -3.53
CA THR A 135 21.19 4.11 -4.52
C THR A 135 19.90 4.06 -5.32
N TRP A 136 18.75 4.18 -4.64
CA TRP A 136 17.43 4.17 -5.28
C TRP A 136 17.27 5.32 -6.26
N ALA A 137 17.61 6.56 -5.86
CA ALA A 137 17.53 7.74 -6.73
C ALA A 137 18.43 7.62 -7.97
N ARG A 138 19.64 7.04 -7.81
CA ARG A 138 20.55 6.78 -8.94
C ARG A 138 19.94 5.79 -9.94
N LEU A 139 19.35 4.70 -9.46
CA LEU A 139 18.67 3.72 -10.33
C LEU A 139 17.47 4.36 -11.03
N CYS A 140 16.65 5.12 -10.31
CA CYS A 140 15.52 5.85 -10.87
C CYS A 140 15.95 6.78 -12.01
N GLY A 141 16.93 7.65 -11.74
CA GLY A 141 17.44 8.57 -12.75
C GLY A 141 18.02 7.88 -13.99
N ARG A 142 18.66 6.70 -13.81
CA ARG A 142 19.14 5.91 -14.93
C ARG A 142 18.02 5.38 -15.80
N HIS A 143 16.98 4.78 -15.21
CA HIS A 143 15.85 4.24 -15.96
C HIS A 143 15.04 5.33 -16.65
N GLN A 144 14.84 6.49 -16.00
CA GLN A 144 14.13 7.62 -16.62
C GLN A 144 14.88 8.20 -17.83
N ARG A 145 16.21 8.35 -17.74
CA ARG A 145 17.01 8.84 -18.87
C ARG A 145 17.12 7.87 -20.03
N ASN A 146 17.06 6.58 -19.75
CA ASN A 146 17.20 5.50 -20.74
C ASN A 146 15.85 4.89 -21.13
N LEU A 147 14.77 5.65 -20.98
CA LEU A 147 13.43 5.18 -21.34
C LEU A 147 13.32 5.12 -22.88
N HIS A 148 13.45 3.92 -23.44
CA HIS A 148 13.27 3.66 -24.88
C HIS A 148 11.79 3.67 -25.25
N THR A 149 11.49 3.95 -26.52
CA THR A 149 10.11 4.00 -27.04
C THR A 149 9.34 2.71 -26.75
N SER A 150 10.00 1.54 -26.82
CA SER A 150 9.39 0.25 -26.48
C SER A 150 8.94 0.14 -25.01
N ALA A 151 9.61 0.83 -24.10
CA ALA A 151 9.22 0.87 -22.69
C ALA A 151 8.08 1.89 -22.40
N MET A 152 7.69 2.68 -23.40
CA MET A 152 6.55 3.62 -23.32
C MET A 152 5.25 2.98 -23.83
N THR A 153 5.31 1.76 -24.37
CA THR A 153 4.13 1.00 -24.80
C THR A 153 3.48 0.27 -23.62
N TYR A 154 2.37 -0.42 -23.88
CA TYR A 154 1.72 -1.26 -22.86
C TYR A 154 2.68 -2.37 -22.42
N PRO A 155 2.90 -2.52 -21.09
CA PRO A 155 3.77 -3.55 -20.54
C PRO A 155 3.14 -4.95 -20.63
N ASP A 156 3.96 -6.00 -20.48
CA ASP A 156 3.47 -7.37 -20.26
C ASP A 156 2.55 -7.39 -19.02
N PRO A 157 1.29 -7.82 -19.15
CA PRO A 157 0.35 -7.89 -18.06
C PRO A 157 0.83 -8.77 -16.89
N SER A 158 1.68 -9.76 -17.13
CA SER A 158 2.29 -10.58 -16.09
C SER A 158 3.39 -9.86 -15.30
N GLY A 159 3.85 -8.69 -15.78
CA GLY A 159 4.93 -7.89 -15.19
C GLY A 159 6.26 -8.00 -15.96
N HIS A 160 7.16 -7.11 -15.62
CA HIS A 160 8.49 -6.99 -16.26
C HIS A 160 9.26 -8.30 -16.21
N GLU A 161 9.52 -8.90 -17.37
CA GLU A 161 10.15 -10.22 -17.45
C GLU A 161 11.50 -10.30 -16.71
N PRO A 162 12.43 -9.33 -16.80
CA PRO A 162 13.66 -9.37 -16.02
C PRO A 162 13.41 -9.38 -14.51
N LEU A 163 12.36 -8.72 -14.01
CA LEU A 163 11.99 -8.81 -12.59
C LEU A 163 11.48 -10.20 -12.24
N ARG A 164 10.63 -10.79 -13.07
CA ARG A 164 10.11 -12.15 -12.87
C ARG A 164 11.25 -13.18 -12.83
N ARG A 165 12.26 -13.05 -13.69
CA ARG A 165 13.49 -13.88 -13.66
C ARG A 165 14.29 -13.67 -12.37
N ALA A 166 14.48 -12.42 -11.94
CA ALA A 166 15.20 -12.11 -10.71
C ALA A 166 14.47 -12.68 -9.46
N ILE A 167 13.13 -12.60 -9.44
CA ILE A 167 12.30 -13.17 -8.37
C ILE A 167 12.43 -14.71 -8.37
N ALA A 168 12.30 -15.38 -9.50
CA ALA A 168 12.42 -16.84 -9.59
C ALA A 168 13.79 -17.33 -9.08
N THR A 169 14.88 -16.67 -9.50
CA THR A 169 16.24 -16.96 -9.01
C THR A 169 16.35 -16.73 -7.49
N TYR A 170 15.83 -15.62 -7.00
CA TYR A 170 15.83 -15.32 -5.56
C TYR A 170 15.10 -16.37 -4.75
N LEU A 171 13.91 -16.80 -5.20
CA LEU A 171 13.09 -17.79 -4.51
C LEU A 171 13.73 -19.17 -4.48
N GLY A 172 14.39 -19.58 -5.58
CA GLY A 172 15.16 -20.82 -5.60
C GLY A 172 16.24 -20.87 -4.52
N ILE A 173 16.98 -19.77 -4.36
CA ILE A 173 18.10 -19.68 -3.40
C ILE A 173 17.61 -19.47 -1.96
N SER A 174 16.60 -18.59 -1.76
CA SER A 174 16.24 -18.13 -0.43
C SER A 174 15.09 -18.90 0.21
N ARG A 175 14.21 -19.53 -0.60
CA ARG A 175 12.97 -20.16 -0.15
C ARG A 175 12.85 -21.63 -0.55
N GLY A 176 13.77 -22.13 -1.39
CA GLY A 176 13.74 -23.50 -1.91
C GLY A 176 12.63 -23.73 -2.96
N ILE A 177 12.05 -22.66 -3.52
CA ILE A 177 10.99 -22.76 -4.52
C ILE A 177 11.61 -22.86 -5.91
N ALA A 178 11.55 -24.05 -6.51
CA ALA A 178 11.92 -24.24 -7.90
C ALA A 178 10.77 -23.76 -8.82
N CYS A 179 10.95 -22.62 -9.47
CA CYS A 179 9.98 -22.10 -10.43
C CYS A 179 10.67 -21.38 -11.58
N THR A 180 9.99 -21.31 -12.73
CA THR A 180 10.42 -20.50 -13.86
C THR A 180 9.83 -19.11 -13.77
N HIS A 181 10.35 -18.16 -14.55
CA HIS A 181 9.83 -16.79 -14.57
C HIS A 181 8.41 -16.71 -15.14
N GLU A 182 7.99 -17.68 -15.97
CA GLU A 182 6.63 -17.77 -16.51
C GLU A 182 5.59 -18.01 -15.39
N GLN A 183 5.98 -18.70 -14.32
CA GLN A 183 5.14 -18.95 -13.16
C GLN A 183 5.00 -17.75 -12.22
N VAL A 184 5.81 -16.70 -12.42
CA VAL A 184 5.83 -15.49 -11.57
C VAL A 184 4.97 -14.40 -12.20
N PHE A 185 3.98 -13.93 -11.48
CA PHE A 185 3.11 -12.79 -11.83
C PHE A 185 3.36 -11.64 -10.88
N VAL A 186 3.73 -10.48 -11.40
CA VAL A 186 3.87 -9.26 -10.60
C VAL A 186 2.50 -8.65 -10.36
N THR A 187 2.22 -8.21 -9.15
CA THR A 187 0.90 -7.71 -8.76
C THR A 187 0.98 -6.37 -8.00
N THR A 188 -0.14 -5.65 -7.92
CA THR A 188 -0.27 -4.37 -7.21
C THR A 188 -0.39 -4.55 -5.70
N GLY A 189 0.62 -5.19 -5.10
CA GLY A 189 0.64 -5.59 -3.69
C GLY A 189 -0.15 -6.88 -3.44
N TYR A 190 -0.09 -7.36 -2.20
CA TYR A 190 -0.68 -8.64 -1.79
C TYR A 190 -2.18 -8.78 -2.14
N ARG A 191 -2.98 -7.72 -1.95
CA ARG A 191 -4.39 -7.77 -2.33
C ARG A 191 -4.59 -7.96 -3.84
N GLY A 192 -3.67 -7.44 -4.66
CA GLY A 192 -3.67 -7.72 -6.10
C GLY A 192 -3.39 -9.19 -6.41
N ALA A 193 -2.51 -9.84 -5.63
CA ALA A 193 -2.29 -11.28 -5.76
C ALA A 193 -3.54 -12.08 -5.36
N LEU A 194 -4.18 -11.74 -4.23
CA LEU A 194 -5.44 -12.36 -3.83
C LEU A 194 -6.56 -12.14 -4.85
N ASP A 195 -6.64 -10.94 -5.45
CA ASP A 195 -7.65 -10.64 -6.48
C ASP A 195 -7.43 -11.49 -7.73
N LEU A 196 -6.19 -11.65 -8.14
CA LEU A 196 -5.84 -12.50 -9.28
C LEU A 196 -6.19 -13.96 -9.01
N VAL A 197 -5.83 -14.51 -7.84
CA VAL A 197 -6.15 -15.90 -7.46
C VAL A 197 -7.65 -16.13 -7.45
N ARG A 198 -8.42 -15.23 -6.80
CA ARG A 198 -9.88 -15.41 -6.70
C ARG A 198 -10.57 -15.38 -8.05
N ARG A 199 -10.16 -14.52 -8.97
CA ARG A 199 -10.73 -14.41 -10.31
C ARG A 199 -10.44 -15.64 -11.17
N THR A 200 -9.23 -16.19 -11.00
CA THR A 200 -8.76 -17.30 -11.83
C THR A 200 -9.28 -18.66 -11.34
N LEU A 201 -9.35 -18.88 -10.03
CA LEU A 201 -9.51 -20.22 -9.46
C LEU A 201 -10.73 -20.40 -8.55
N LEU A 202 -11.35 -19.32 -8.09
CA LEU A 202 -12.40 -19.39 -7.07
C LEU A 202 -13.70 -18.75 -7.57
N SER A 203 -14.80 -19.20 -6.99
CA SER A 203 -16.13 -18.67 -7.29
C SER A 203 -16.74 -17.99 -6.07
N ALA A 204 -17.55 -16.95 -6.28
CA ALA A 204 -18.30 -16.32 -5.20
C ALA A 204 -19.14 -17.37 -4.46
N GLY A 205 -19.09 -17.33 -3.12
CA GLY A 205 -19.74 -18.33 -2.26
C GLY A 205 -18.88 -19.53 -1.90
N ASP A 206 -17.70 -19.70 -2.51
CA ASP A 206 -16.74 -20.73 -2.07
C ASP A 206 -16.38 -20.53 -0.60
N THR A 207 -16.15 -21.63 0.09
CA THR A 207 -15.67 -21.64 1.47
C THR A 207 -14.17 -21.82 1.49
N GLY A 208 -13.49 -21.01 2.29
CA GLY A 208 -12.05 -21.12 2.52
C GLY A 208 -11.69 -21.18 4.00
N TRP A 209 -10.62 -21.90 4.33
CA TRP A 209 -10.02 -21.86 5.66
C TRP A 209 -9.26 -20.56 5.84
N TYR A 210 -9.38 -19.99 7.02
CA TYR A 210 -8.68 -18.79 7.40
C TYR A 210 -8.16 -18.89 8.83
N GLU A 211 -6.89 -18.56 9.05
CA GLU A 211 -6.28 -18.58 10.38
C GLU A 211 -7.05 -17.70 11.36
N ASP A 212 -7.28 -18.17 12.61
CA ASP A 212 -7.94 -17.39 13.67
C ASP A 212 -7.12 -17.43 14.97
N PRO A 213 -6.40 -16.33 15.29
CA PRO A 213 -6.37 -15.04 14.59
C PRO A 213 -5.59 -15.10 13.27
N GLY A 214 -5.96 -14.25 12.30
CA GLY A 214 -5.35 -14.18 10.98
C GLY A 214 -5.29 -12.75 10.43
N TYR A 215 -4.59 -12.52 9.33
CA TYR A 215 -4.35 -11.17 8.79
C TYR A 215 -5.63 -10.43 8.41
N LEU A 216 -6.03 -9.48 9.23
CA LEU A 216 -7.32 -8.78 9.18
C LEU A 216 -7.68 -8.22 7.78
N LEU A 217 -6.72 -7.60 7.06
CA LEU A 217 -7.03 -6.97 5.78
C LEU A 217 -7.30 -7.98 4.66
N ALA A 218 -6.67 -9.16 4.70
CA ALA A 218 -6.99 -10.22 3.75
C ALA A 218 -8.36 -10.83 4.06
N ARG A 219 -8.70 -11.03 5.34
CA ARG A 219 -10.03 -11.48 5.75
C ARG A 219 -11.11 -10.55 5.22
N ILE A 220 -11.02 -9.25 5.51
CA ILE A 220 -11.99 -8.26 5.05
C ILE A 220 -12.08 -8.23 3.51
N PHE A 221 -10.96 -8.36 2.82
CA PHE A 221 -10.93 -8.41 1.36
C PHE A 221 -11.71 -9.62 0.82
N LEU A 222 -11.45 -10.81 1.35
CA LEU A 222 -12.09 -12.05 0.90
C LEU A 222 -13.60 -12.08 1.25
N GLU A 223 -13.97 -11.65 2.45
CA GLU A 223 -15.38 -11.52 2.86
C GLU A 223 -16.15 -10.56 1.92
N ARG A 224 -15.57 -9.40 1.61
CA ARG A 224 -16.15 -8.44 0.66
C ARG A 224 -16.20 -8.95 -0.78
N ALA A 225 -15.32 -9.86 -1.14
CA ALA A 225 -15.33 -10.54 -2.42
C ALA A 225 -16.36 -11.68 -2.50
N GLY A 226 -17.15 -11.91 -1.44
CA GLY A 226 -18.25 -12.86 -1.40
C GLY A 226 -17.88 -14.28 -0.96
N PHE A 227 -16.67 -14.48 -0.40
CA PHE A 227 -16.25 -15.78 0.13
C PHE A 227 -16.76 -16.03 1.56
N ARG A 228 -17.01 -17.30 1.87
CA ARG A 228 -17.29 -17.74 3.24
C ARG A 228 -15.99 -18.22 3.88
N LEU A 229 -15.57 -17.55 4.93
CA LEU A 229 -14.34 -17.91 5.64
C LEU A 229 -14.69 -18.73 6.87
N ALA A 230 -14.16 -19.96 6.92
CA ALA A 230 -14.19 -20.81 8.09
C ALA A 230 -12.97 -20.48 8.97
N PRO A 231 -13.16 -19.89 10.16
CA PRO A 231 -12.05 -19.56 11.05
C PRO A 231 -11.47 -20.85 11.62
N VAL A 232 -10.19 -21.11 11.36
CA VAL A 232 -9.44 -22.26 11.85
C VAL A 232 -8.47 -21.79 12.93
N PRO A 233 -8.53 -22.33 14.15
CA PRO A 233 -7.65 -21.91 15.23
C PRO A 233 -6.18 -22.18 14.90
N VAL A 234 -5.31 -21.37 15.50
CA VAL A 234 -3.87 -21.58 15.49
C VAL A 234 -3.37 -21.87 16.90
N ASP A 235 -2.44 -22.80 17.03
CA ASP A 235 -1.72 -23.16 18.24
C ASP A 235 -0.21 -22.93 18.08
N ASP A 236 0.62 -23.44 18.97
CA ASP A 236 2.08 -23.28 18.89
C ASP A 236 2.70 -23.93 17.65
N ASP A 237 2.03 -24.90 17.03
CA ASP A 237 2.39 -25.55 15.77
C ASP A 237 1.78 -24.89 14.52
N GLY A 238 1.06 -23.78 14.69
CA GLY A 238 0.38 -23.04 13.63
C GLY A 238 -1.06 -23.46 13.42
N LEU A 239 -1.56 -23.39 12.17
CA LEU A 239 -2.96 -23.73 11.84
C LEU A 239 -3.30 -25.18 12.19
N VAL A 240 -4.41 -25.39 12.93
CA VAL A 240 -4.88 -26.73 13.35
C VAL A 240 -5.69 -27.37 12.23
N VAL A 241 -5.03 -28.18 11.40
CA VAL A 241 -5.63 -28.78 10.18
C VAL A 241 -6.85 -29.63 10.50
N GLU A 242 -6.82 -30.43 11.57
CA GLU A 242 -7.95 -31.25 12.02
C GLU A 242 -9.21 -30.40 12.27
N GLU A 243 -9.04 -29.24 12.92
CA GLU A 243 -10.14 -28.28 13.14
C GLU A 243 -10.67 -27.69 11.83
N GLY A 244 -9.79 -27.43 10.84
CA GLY A 244 -10.20 -27.03 9.51
C GLY A 244 -11.06 -28.08 8.83
N VAL A 245 -10.65 -29.34 8.86
CA VAL A 245 -11.42 -30.46 8.32
C VAL A 245 -12.76 -30.62 9.04
N ARG A 246 -12.77 -30.50 10.36
CA ARG A 246 -14.00 -30.62 11.16
C ARG A 246 -15.01 -29.50 10.86
N ARG A 247 -14.53 -28.27 10.70
CA ARG A 247 -15.39 -27.07 10.51
C ARG A 247 -15.87 -26.91 9.06
N ALA A 248 -14.99 -27.18 8.11
CA ALA A 248 -15.25 -26.99 6.68
C ALA A 248 -14.38 -27.92 5.83
N GLY A 249 -14.58 -29.23 5.94
CA GLY A 249 -13.78 -30.25 5.24
C GLY A 249 -13.91 -30.19 3.71
N ASN A 250 -14.93 -29.51 3.17
CA ASN A 250 -15.14 -29.30 1.74
C ASN A 250 -14.69 -27.90 1.26
N ALA A 251 -13.87 -27.20 2.04
CA ALA A 251 -13.34 -25.91 1.64
C ALA A 251 -12.55 -26.01 0.32
N ARG A 252 -12.66 -24.94 -0.48
CA ARG A 252 -12.00 -24.86 -1.80
C ARG A 252 -10.61 -24.28 -1.73
N PHE A 253 -10.31 -23.56 -0.66
CA PHE A 253 -9.00 -22.94 -0.45
C PHE A 253 -8.68 -22.76 1.04
N ALA A 254 -7.39 -22.55 1.33
CA ALA A 254 -6.90 -22.11 2.63
C ALA A 254 -5.95 -20.92 2.43
N VAL A 255 -6.02 -19.92 3.30
CA VAL A 255 -5.04 -18.82 3.35
C VAL A 255 -4.23 -18.97 4.62
N VAL A 256 -2.92 -19.09 4.48
CA VAL A 256 -2.00 -19.41 5.59
C VAL A 256 -0.73 -18.58 5.53
N THR A 257 -0.14 -18.33 6.70
CA THR A 257 1.14 -17.63 6.88
C THR A 257 2.18 -18.59 7.54
N PRO A 258 2.67 -19.62 6.81
CA PRO A 258 3.32 -20.78 7.41
C PRO A 258 4.74 -20.53 7.92
N THR A 259 5.40 -19.46 7.48
CA THR A 259 6.78 -19.16 7.93
C THR A 259 6.80 -18.31 9.19
N HIS A 260 5.84 -17.39 9.31
CA HIS A 260 5.65 -16.49 10.44
C HIS A 260 4.18 -16.13 10.51
N GLN A 261 3.43 -16.84 11.34
CA GLN A 261 1.98 -16.71 11.43
C GLN A 261 1.58 -15.28 11.83
N SER A 262 0.69 -14.71 11.08
CA SER A 262 0.22 -13.34 11.32
C SER A 262 -1.13 -13.35 12.06
N PRO A 263 -1.20 -12.85 13.30
CA PRO A 263 -0.21 -12.02 13.99
C PRO A 263 0.59 -12.71 15.09
N MET A 264 0.43 -14.02 15.30
CA MET A 264 0.92 -14.72 16.49
C MET A 264 2.43 -15.00 16.45
N GLY A 265 3.05 -15.10 15.25
CA GLY A 265 4.50 -15.22 15.08
C GLY A 265 5.08 -16.63 15.20
N MET A 266 4.28 -17.69 15.46
CA MET A 266 4.76 -19.06 15.35
C MET A 266 4.95 -19.45 13.87
N ALA A 267 5.73 -20.50 13.64
CA ALA A 267 5.83 -21.13 12.32
C ALA A 267 4.96 -22.38 12.26
N LEU A 268 4.34 -22.62 11.10
CA LEU A 268 3.66 -23.88 10.86
C LEU A 268 4.68 -25.04 10.91
N SER A 269 4.47 -26.00 11.82
CA SER A 269 5.38 -27.13 12.01
C SER A 269 5.39 -28.05 10.79
N LEU A 270 6.46 -28.83 10.61
CA LEU A 270 6.57 -29.75 9.46
C LEU A 270 5.43 -30.76 9.39
N PRO A 271 5.01 -31.42 10.49
CA PRO A 271 3.82 -32.27 10.44
C PRO A 271 2.57 -31.56 9.93
N ARG A 272 2.29 -30.36 10.45
CA ARG A 272 1.13 -29.57 10.03
C ARG A 272 1.21 -29.10 8.57
N ARG A 273 2.42 -28.84 8.04
CA ARG A 273 2.63 -28.55 6.62
C ARG A 273 2.25 -29.73 5.75
N LEU A 274 2.68 -30.93 6.12
CA LEU A 274 2.36 -32.15 5.39
C LEU A 274 0.86 -32.47 5.46
N GLU A 275 0.24 -32.39 6.64
CA GLU A 275 -1.21 -32.55 6.81
C GLU A 275 -2.01 -31.57 5.94
N LEU A 276 -1.57 -30.30 5.86
CA LEU A 276 -2.24 -29.28 5.06
C LEU A 276 -2.10 -29.55 3.56
N LEU A 277 -0.93 -29.99 3.11
CA LEU A 277 -0.68 -30.39 1.72
C LEU A 277 -1.51 -31.61 1.34
N ASP A 278 -1.56 -32.63 2.20
CA ASP A 278 -2.35 -33.84 2.01
C ASP A 278 -3.85 -33.52 1.90
N TRP A 279 -4.36 -32.65 2.78
CA TRP A 279 -5.74 -32.17 2.69
C TRP A 279 -6.01 -31.49 1.34
N ALA A 280 -5.14 -30.58 0.93
CA ALA A 280 -5.30 -29.83 -0.31
C ALA A 280 -5.26 -30.75 -1.54
N SER A 281 -4.38 -31.74 -1.54
CA SER A 281 -4.28 -32.75 -2.60
C SER A 281 -5.56 -33.59 -2.68
N GLN A 282 -5.99 -34.19 -1.57
CA GLN A 282 -7.17 -35.04 -1.50
C GLN A 282 -8.46 -34.31 -1.88
N ARG A 283 -8.61 -33.06 -1.48
CA ARG A 283 -9.80 -32.22 -1.73
C ARG A 283 -9.72 -31.42 -3.02
N LYS A 284 -8.60 -31.46 -3.73
CA LYS A 284 -8.31 -30.58 -4.88
C LYS A 284 -8.52 -29.11 -4.52
N ALA A 285 -8.20 -28.75 -3.27
CA ALA A 285 -8.27 -27.40 -2.75
C ALA A 285 -6.97 -26.63 -3.04
N TRP A 286 -7.02 -25.31 -2.97
CA TRP A 286 -5.86 -24.43 -3.16
C TRP A 286 -5.32 -23.96 -1.81
N ILE A 287 -4.02 -23.85 -1.66
CA ILE A 287 -3.38 -23.18 -0.53
C ILE A 287 -2.79 -21.87 -1.04
N ILE A 288 -3.18 -20.76 -0.44
CA ILE A 288 -2.59 -19.45 -0.68
C ILE A 288 -1.61 -19.19 0.46
N GLU A 289 -0.32 -19.36 0.18
CA GLU A 289 0.76 -19.09 1.11
C GLU A 289 1.11 -17.60 1.07
N ASP A 290 0.88 -16.89 2.18
CA ASP A 290 1.25 -15.49 2.36
C ASP A 290 2.60 -15.40 3.09
N ASP A 291 3.65 -15.09 2.34
CA ASP A 291 5.00 -14.91 2.85
C ASP A 291 5.38 -13.42 2.83
N TYR A 292 5.06 -12.74 3.93
CA TYR A 292 5.16 -11.28 4.00
C TYR A 292 6.44 -10.76 4.65
N ASP A 293 7.14 -11.56 5.50
CA ASP A 293 8.29 -11.08 6.28
C ASP A 293 9.34 -12.16 6.63
N SER A 294 9.33 -13.28 5.93
CA SER A 294 10.26 -14.41 6.16
C SER A 294 11.74 -14.04 6.06
N GLU A 295 12.06 -12.95 5.37
CA GLU A 295 13.42 -12.41 5.28
C GLU A 295 13.96 -11.96 6.64
N PHE A 296 13.08 -11.66 7.61
CA PHE A 296 13.42 -11.09 8.92
C PHE A 296 13.37 -12.10 10.04
N ARG A 297 14.10 -13.21 9.86
CA ARG A 297 14.36 -14.17 10.93
C ARG A 297 15.67 -13.82 11.61
N TYR A 298 15.63 -13.66 12.95
CA TYR A 298 16.76 -13.24 13.79
C TYR A 298 17.48 -14.42 14.42
N HIS A 299 16.74 -15.50 14.71
CA HIS A 299 17.24 -16.69 15.35
C HIS A 299 16.89 -17.95 14.55
N GLY A 300 17.81 -18.92 14.54
CA GLY A 300 17.64 -20.17 13.84
C GLY A 300 17.92 -20.10 12.32
N ARG A 301 17.75 -21.23 11.63
CA ARG A 301 17.91 -21.31 10.17
C ARG A 301 16.68 -20.76 9.45
N PRO A 302 16.83 -20.23 8.23
CA PRO A 302 15.69 -19.94 7.39
C PRO A 302 14.79 -21.16 7.22
N LEU A 303 13.48 -20.96 7.31
CA LEU A 303 12.52 -22.04 7.05
C LEU A 303 12.21 -22.07 5.54
N PRO A 304 12.11 -23.26 4.94
CA PRO A 304 11.65 -23.36 3.56
C PRO A 304 10.19 -22.92 3.45
N ALA A 305 9.78 -22.48 2.27
CA ALA A 305 8.39 -22.19 1.99
C ALA A 305 7.53 -23.47 2.01
N LEU A 306 6.24 -23.35 2.30
CA LEU A 306 5.31 -24.48 2.16
C LEU A 306 5.28 -24.96 0.70
N LYS A 307 5.28 -24.03 -0.26
CA LYS A 307 5.34 -24.35 -1.68
C LYS A 307 6.56 -25.19 -2.08
N SER A 308 7.67 -25.10 -1.36
CA SER A 308 8.84 -25.94 -1.66
C SER A 308 8.65 -27.43 -1.33
N LEU A 309 7.60 -27.76 -0.57
CA LEU A 309 7.21 -29.12 -0.20
C LEU A 309 6.00 -29.62 -1.02
N ASP A 310 5.46 -28.75 -1.89
CA ASP A 310 4.26 -29.04 -2.68
C ASP A 310 4.63 -29.87 -3.92
N HIS A 311 4.26 -31.15 -3.92
CA HIS A 311 4.46 -32.07 -5.05
C HIS A 311 3.22 -32.22 -5.95
N ASP A 312 2.06 -31.77 -5.47
CA ASP A 312 0.76 -31.94 -6.15
C ASP A 312 0.25 -30.66 -6.82
N ASP A 313 1.09 -29.62 -6.87
CA ASP A 313 0.77 -28.34 -7.49
C ASP A 313 -0.50 -27.67 -6.91
N ARG A 314 -0.60 -27.67 -5.55
CA ARG A 314 -1.74 -27.07 -4.83
C ARG A 314 -1.43 -25.74 -4.17
N VAL A 315 -0.18 -25.33 -4.09
CA VAL A 315 0.22 -24.10 -3.40
C VAL A 315 0.45 -22.96 -4.39
N LEU A 316 -0.22 -21.84 -4.12
CA LEU A 316 0.02 -20.53 -4.74
C LEU A 316 0.82 -19.70 -3.72
N TYR A 317 2.02 -19.29 -4.08
CA TYR A 317 2.91 -18.57 -3.16
C TYR A 317 2.87 -17.07 -3.45
N THR A 318 2.70 -16.26 -2.41
CA THR A 318 2.74 -14.79 -2.52
C THR A 318 3.89 -14.21 -1.72
N GLY A 319 4.59 -13.24 -2.32
CA GLY A 319 5.62 -12.46 -1.66
C GLY A 319 5.45 -10.96 -1.94
N THR A 320 6.00 -10.11 -1.09
CA THR A 320 5.80 -8.66 -1.19
C THR A 320 7.08 -7.86 -1.03
N PHE A 321 7.23 -6.79 -1.81
CA PHE A 321 8.30 -5.80 -1.62
C PHE A 321 7.95 -4.72 -0.58
N SER A 322 6.70 -4.68 -0.11
CA SER A 322 6.24 -3.64 0.81
C SER A 322 6.90 -3.70 2.20
N LYS A 323 7.29 -4.88 2.65
CA LYS A 323 7.91 -5.10 3.97
C LYS A 323 9.43 -5.09 3.90
N VAL A 324 9.97 -5.50 2.76
CA VAL A 324 11.42 -5.61 2.54
C VAL A 324 12.04 -4.34 1.96
N LEU A 325 11.25 -3.51 1.27
CA LEU A 325 11.69 -2.22 0.70
C LEU A 325 10.83 -1.06 1.25
N ILE A 326 9.84 -0.61 0.47
CA ILE A 326 8.92 0.47 0.87
C ILE A 326 7.48 0.16 0.44
N PRO A 327 6.48 0.39 1.31
CA PRO A 327 5.08 0.10 0.99
C PRO A 327 4.53 0.89 -0.20
N GLY A 328 5.07 2.11 -0.43
CA GLY A 328 4.65 2.99 -1.53
C GLY A 328 4.91 2.43 -2.94
N LEU A 329 5.78 1.44 -3.08
CA LEU A 329 5.98 0.74 -4.36
C LEU A 329 4.75 -0.03 -4.81
N ARG A 330 3.92 -0.49 -3.86
CA ARG A 330 2.73 -1.29 -4.15
C ARG A 330 3.00 -2.49 -5.06
N LEU A 331 4.17 -3.14 -4.92
CA LEU A 331 4.58 -4.30 -5.70
C LEU A 331 4.66 -5.55 -4.83
N ALA A 332 4.07 -6.62 -5.34
CA ALA A 332 4.13 -7.98 -4.81
C ALA A 332 4.22 -8.95 -5.98
N TYR A 333 4.30 -10.21 -5.69
CA TYR A 333 4.31 -11.24 -6.72
C TYR A 333 3.58 -12.49 -6.26
N LEU A 334 3.06 -13.21 -7.24
CA LEU A 334 2.39 -14.50 -7.10
C LEU A 334 3.16 -15.53 -7.91
N VAL A 335 3.45 -16.69 -7.31
CA VAL A 335 4.00 -17.85 -8.01
C VAL A 335 2.92 -18.92 -8.10
N VAL A 336 2.62 -19.32 -9.32
CA VAL A 336 1.56 -20.31 -9.61
C VAL A 336 2.17 -21.64 -10.06
N PRO A 337 1.45 -22.76 -9.92
CA PRO A 337 1.79 -24.02 -10.55
C PRO A 337 2.00 -23.87 -12.07
N ALA A 338 2.93 -24.66 -12.64
CA ALA A 338 3.23 -24.60 -14.07
C ALA A 338 2.02 -24.88 -14.96
N SER A 339 1.15 -25.78 -14.54
CA SER A 339 -0.10 -26.14 -15.21
C SER A 339 -1.12 -25.01 -15.31
N LEU A 340 -1.02 -24.00 -14.44
CA LEU A 340 -1.94 -22.86 -14.39
C LEU A 340 -1.44 -21.61 -15.12
N VAL A 341 -0.20 -21.60 -15.61
CA VAL A 341 0.40 -20.41 -16.23
C VAL A 341 -0.46 -19.84 -17.36
N GLY A 342 -1.01 -20.69 -18.23
CA GLY A 342 -1.90 -20.25 -19.32
C GLY A 342 -3.13 -19.54 -18.78
N THR A 343 -3.85 -20.18 -17.86
CA THR A 343 -5.09 -19.63 -17.25
C THR A 343 -4.84 -18.27 -16.58
N PHE A 344 -3.72 -18.14 -15.84
CA PHE A 344 -3.37 -16.88 -15.21
C PHE A 344 -2.94 -15.81 -16.20
N LYS A 345 -2.24 -16.17 -17.30
CA LYS A 345 -1.91 -15.23 -18.38
C LYS A 345 -3.16 -14.70 -19.07
N ASP A 346 -4.14 -15.55 -19.32
CA ASP A 346 -5.42 -15.13 -19.90
C ASP A 346 -6.14 -14.14 -18.97
N GLU A 347 -6.23 -14.43 -17.67
CA GLU A 347 -6.91 -13.55 -16.71
C GLU A 347 -6.21 -12.18 -16.56
N VAL A 348 -4.88 -12.10 -16.48
CA VAL A 348 -4.19 -10.82 -16.31
C VAL A 348 -4.33 -9.90 -17.51
N THR A 349 -4.62 -10.42 -18.71
CA THR A 349 -4.88 -9.57 -19.89
C THR A 349 -6.16 -8.74 -19.74
N HIS A 350 -7.11 -9.21 -18.93
CA HIS A 350 -8.37 -8.52 -18.63
C HIS A 350 -8.27 -7.58 -17.42
N LEU A 351 -7.14 -7.59 -16.73
CA LEU A 351 -6.90 -6.74 -15.57
C LEU A 351 -6.02 -5.54 -15.94
N SER A 352 -5.99 -4.55 -15.06
CA SER A 352 -5.17 -3.33 -15.26
C SER A 352 -3.65 -3.57 -15.17
N GLY A 353 -3.21 -4.83 -15.07
CA GLY A 353 -1.79 -5.21 -14.96
C GLY A 353 -1.08 -4.69 -13.69
N PRO A 354 0.23 -4.94 -13.57
CA PRO A 354 1.02 -4.62 -12.37
C PRO A 354 1.47 -3.15 -12.28
N GLY A 355 0.92 -2.26 -13.10
CA GLY A 355 1.27 -0.85 -13.13
C GLY A 355 2.57 -0.53 -13.88
N SER A 356 3.19 0.59 -13.54
CA SER A 356 4.37 1.13 -14.25
C SER A 356 5.56 0.15 -14.30
N ILE A 357 6.21 0.10 -15.46
CA ILE A 357 7.42 -0.71 -15.67
C ILE A 357 8.64 -0.15 -14.91
N VAL A 358 8.72 1.16 -14.71
CA VAL A 358 9.91 1.80 -14.12
C VAL A 358 10.22 1.28 -12.71
N PRO A 359 9.29 1.23 -11.76
CA PRO A 359 9.57 0.64 -10.44
C PRO A 359 10.00 -0.83 -10.53
N GLN A 360 9.45 -1.60 -11.46
CA GLN A 360 9.81 -3.01 -11.65
C GLN A 360 11.24 -3.15 -12.17
N ALA A 361 11.63 -2.35 -13.15
CA ALA A 361 13.00 -2.32 -13.68
C ALA A 361 14.02 -1.86 -12.61
N MET A 362 13.63 -0.89 -11.77
CA MET A 362 14.46 -0.46 -10.64
C MET A 362 14.71 -1.58 -9.63
N ILE A 363 13.68 -2.36 -9.28
CA ILE A 363 13.83 -3.52 -8.39
C ILE A 363 14.70 -4.58 -9.05
N THR A 364 14.54 -4.82 -10.36
CA THR A 364 15.38 -5.76 -11.11
C THR A 364 16.85 -5.41 -10.93
N ASP A 365 17.24 -4.18 -11.19
CA ASP A 365 18.62 -3.72 -11.03
C ASP A 365 19.08 -3.75 -9.58
N PHE A 366 18.20 -3.40 -8.64
CA PHE A 366 18.49 -3.44 -7.22
C PHE A 366 18.79 -4.87 -6.75
N MET A 367 18.11 -5.86 -7.29
CA MET A 367 18.39 -7.28 -7.06
C MET A 367 19.67 -7.74 -7.78
N ALA A 368 19.78 -7.49 -9.07
CA ALA A 368 20.89 -7.95 -9.91
C ALA A 368 22.26 -7.39 -9.49
N GLN A 369 22.30 -6.14 -8.99
CA GLN A 369 23.53 -5.51 -8.49
C GLN A 369 23.83 -5.87 -7.02
N GLY A 370 23.09 -6.80 -6.42
CA GLY A 370 23.31 -7.26 -5.04
C GLY A 370 22.92 -6.24 -3.97
N HIS A 371 22.27 -5.15 -4.34
CA HIS A 371 21.78 -4.15 -3.37
C HIS A 371 20.69 -4.71 -2.48
N PHE A 372 19.82 -5.57 -3.03
CA PHE A 372 18.74 -6.20 -2.29
C PHE A 372 19.28 -7.09 -1.15
N SER A 373 20.19 -7.99 -1.45
CA SER A 373 20.77 -8.90 -0.44
C SER A 373 21.55 -8.13 0.65
N ARG A 374 22.27 -7.07 0.28
CA ARG A 374 22.95 -6.18 1.24
C ARG A 374 21.97 -5.45 2.13
N HIS A 375 20.88 -4.96 1.54
CA HIS A 375 19.80 -4.29 2.27
C HIS A 375 19.14 -5.23 3.28
N LEU A 376 18.74 -6.43 2.87
CA LEU A 376 18.14 -7.43 3.77
C LEU A 376 19.06 -7.79 4.95
N ARG A 377 20.38 -7.97 4.68
CA ARG A 377 21.34 -8.24 5.74
C ARG A 377 21.41 -7.09 6.75
N LYS A 378 21.50 -5.85 6.26
CA LYS A 378 21.50 -4.64 7.10
C LYS A 378 20.22 -4.56 7.92
N MET A 379 19.06 -4.83 7.30
CA MET A 379 17.76 -4.73 7.99
C MET A 379 17.62 -5.79 9.08
N ARG A 380 18.09 -7.03 8.88
CA ARG A 380 18.06 -8.06 9.94
C ARG A 380 18.79 -7.60 11.20
N THR A 381 20.01 -7.07 11.07
CA THR A 381 20.77 -6.55 12.21
C THR A 381 20.08 -5.36 12.85
N LEU A 382 19.58 -4.42 12.03
CA LEU A 382 18.88 -3.23 12.52
C LEU A 382 17.58 -3.59 13.28
N TYR A 383 16.80 -4.50 12.72
CA TYR A 383 15.52 -4.90 13.32
C TYR A 383 15.73 -5.70 14.60
N ALA A 384 16.75 -6.56 14.68
CA ALA A 384 17.10 -7.23 15.93
C ALA A 384 17.39 -6.23 17.05
N ALA A 385 18.18 -5.18 16.76
CA ALA A 385 18.46 -4.12 17.73
C ALA A 385 17.21 -3.31 18.10
N ARG A 386 16.43 -2.85 17.12
CA ARG A 386 15.23 -2.03 17.35
C ARG A 386 14.13 -2.81 18.08
N ARG A 387 14.01 -4.11 17.78
CA ARG A 387 13.14 -5.00 18.54
C ARG A 387 13.56 -5.08 20.00
N GLY A 388 14.87 -5.24 20.25
CA GLY A 388 15.43 -5.20 21.61
C GLY A 388 15.05 -3.94 22.35
N TYR A 389 15.23 -2.76 21.78
CA TYR A 389 14.87 -1.48 22.42
C TYR A 389 13.41 -1.46 22.91
N VAL A 390 12.49 -1.93 22.09
CA VAL A 390 11.06 -1.93 22.45
C VAL A 390 10.75 -3.03 23.47
N VAL A 391 11.32 -4.23 23.34
CA VAL A 391 11.09 -5.34 24.26
C VAL A 391 11.62 -5.01 25.64
N ASP A 392 12.82 -4.45 25.74
CA ASP A 392 13.45 -4.07 27.01
C ASP A 392 12.64 -2.96 27.70
N ALA A 393 12.22 -1.93 26.95
CA ALA A 393 11.38 -0.86 27.49
C ALA A 393 10.01 -1.39 27.94
N LEU A 394 9.37 -2.32 27.20
CA LEU A 394 8.11 -2.95 27.63
C LEU A 394 8.29 -3.77 28.90
N ALA A 395 9.40 -4.50 29.03
CA ALA A 395 9.68 -5.28 30.24
C ALA A 395 9.91 -4.40 31.45
N GLU A 396 10.66 -3.32 31.30
CA GLU A 396 10.97 -2.38 32.37
C GLU A 396 9.73 -1.60 32.83
N VAL A 397 8.97 -1.02 31.89
CA VAL A 397 7.91 -0.06 32.20
C VAL A 397 6.55 -0.74 32.41
N LEU A 398 6.27 -1.82 31.69
CA LEU A 398 4.96 -2.50 31.62
C LEU A 398 5.03 -3.99 31.93
N GLY A 399 6.15 -4.50 32.46
CA GLY A 399 6.31 -5.92 32.78
C GLY A 399 5.31 -6.45 33.81
N ASP A 400 4.71 -5.59 34.63
CA ASP A 400 3.59 -5.93 35.54
C ASP A 400 2.24 -6.09 34.81
N ARG A 401 2.10 -5.55 33.58
CA ARG A 401 0.85 -5.48 32.80
C ARG A 401 0.86 -6.34 31.55
N LEU A 402 2.03 -6.51 30.95
CA LEU A 402 2.22 -7.19 29.67
C LEU A 402 3.19 -8.37 29.77
N TYR A 403 2.99 -9.35 28.90
CA TYR A 403 3.96 -10.38 28.59
C TYR A 403 4.28 -10.34 27.09
N VAL A 404 5.53 -10.09 26.74
CA VAL A 404 5.97 -10.10 25.34
C VAL A 404 6.21 -11.53 24.91
N GLN A 405 5.48 -11.99 23.88
CA GLN A 405 5.65 -13.32 23.32
C GLN A 405 7.00 -13.42 22.61
N PRO A 406 7.84 -14.42 22.92
CA PRO A 406 9.06 -14.67 22.20
C PRO A 406 8.75 -15.04 20.74
N GLN A 407 9.46 -14.44 19.80
CA GLN A 407 9.33 -14.72 18.37
C GLN A 407 10.71 -14.80 17.73
N ALA A 408 10.89 -15.76 16.81
CA ALA A 408 12.17 -15.99 16.13
C ALA A 408 12.49 -14.95 15.05
N GLY A 409 11.51 -14.12 14.65
CA GLY A 409 11.63 -13.14 13.57
C GLY A 409 10.48 -12.16 13.56
N GLY A 410 10.20 -11.62 12.38
CA GLY A 410 9.06 -10.76 12.12
C GLY A 410 9.34 -9.28 12.27
N ILE A 411 8.36 -8.45 11.90
CA ILE A 411 8.44 -6.98 11.90
C ILE A 411 7.49 -6.33 12.91
N HIS A 412 6.90 -7.11 13.81
CA HIS A 412 6.05 -6.64 14.90
C HIS A 412 6.30 -7.45 16.19
N ILE A 413 5.82 -6.91 17.28
CA ILE A 413 5.82 -7.56 18.60
C ILE A 413 4.38 -7.83 18.98
N LEU A 414 4.12 -9.02 19.53
CA LEU A 414 2.89 -9.35 20.23
C LEU A 414 3.13 -9.31 21.72
N ALA A 415 2.38 -8.46 22.42
CA ALA A 415 2.40 -8.35 23.87
C ALA A 415 1.01 -8.71 24.42
N HIS A 416 0.92 -9.80 25.18
CA HIS A 416 -0.31 -10.26 25.82
C HIS A 416 -0.59 -9.46 27.08
N LEU A 417 -1.87 -9.13 27.34
CA LEU A 417 -2.32 -8.50 28.56
C LEU A 417 -2.35 -9.51 29.71
N LYS A 418 -1.76 -9.16 30.86
CA LYS A 418 -1.82 -9.98 32.08
C LYS A 418 -3.12 -9.78 32.88
N GLY A 419 -3.82 -8.66 32.62
CA GLY A 419 -5.08 -8.30 33.26
C GLY A 419 -6.31 -8.60 32.39
N ARG A 420 -7.45 -8.09 32.83
CA ARG A 420 -8.75 -8.22 32.16
C ARG A 420 -9.11 -6.99 31.32
N GLU A 421 -8.19 -6.07 31.14
CA GLU A 421 -8.39 -4.86 30.36
C GLU A 421 -8.69 -5.21 28.90
N SER A 422 -9.58 -4.42 28.30
CA SER A 422 -9.89 -4.57 26.87
C SER A 422 -8.75 -3.97 26.05
N ASP A 423 -8.11 -4.80 25.20
CA ASP A 423 -7.09 -4.36 24.26
C ASP A 423 -7.64 -3.33 23.26
N ARG A 424 -8.91 -3.43 22.85
CA ARG A 424 -9.58 -2.42 21.99
C ARG A 424 -9.70 -1.07 22.70
N ARG A 425 -10.03 -1.06 24.00
CA ARG A 425 -10.06 0.21 24.78
C ARG A 425 -8.68 0.82 24.90
N LEU A 426 -7.67 0.01 25.19
CA LEU A 426 -6.27 0.48 25.26
C LEU A 426 -5.79 1.03 23.93
N THR A 427 -6.08 0.36 22.81
CA THR A 427 -5.66 0.86 21.50
C THR A 427 -6.40 2.12 21.07
N ALA A 428 -7.67 2.28 21.43
CA ALA A 428 -8.40 3.53 21.22
C ALA A 428 -7.79 4.69 22.03
N ALA A 429 -7.45 4.46 23.30
CA ALA A 429 -6.76 5.45 24.13
C ALA A 429 -5.36 5.79 23.62
N ALA A 430 -4.62 4.80 23.10
CA ALA A 430 -3.32 4.99 22.44
C ALA A 430 -3.44 5.85 21.19
N ALA A 431 -4.44 5.59 20.35
CA ALA A 431 -4.70 6.37 19.14
C ALA A 431 -5.03 7.84 19.47
N ALA A 432 -5.79 8.11 20.52
CA ALA A 432 -6.05 9.48 21.00
C ALA A 432 -4.77 10.22 21.43
N LYS A 433 -3.71 9.48 21.79
CA LYS A 433 -2.37 10.02 22.09
C LYS A 433 -1.40 9.93 20.92
N GLY A 434 -1.88 9.66 19.70
CA GLY A 434 -1.07 9.60 18.48
C GLY A 434 -0.17 8.35 18.36
N MET A 435 -0.52 7.24 18.99
CA MET A 435 0.19 5.95 18.89
C MET A 435 -0.63 4.95 18.06
N ALA A 436 0.02 4.24 17.11
CA ALA A 436 -0.66 3.37 16.13
C ALA A 436 -0.59 1.88 16.53
N ILE A 437 -0.99 1.56 17.74
CA ILE A 437 -1.07 0.19 18.27
C ILE A 437 -2.33 -0.50 17.77
N ARG A 438 -2.32 -1.84 17.63
CA ARG A 438 -3.50 -2.61 17.23
C ARG A 438 -3.87 -3.65 18.29
N ALA A 439 -5.18 -3.88 18.44
CA ALA A 439 -5.71 -4.89 19.34
C ALA A 439 -5.66 -6.28 18.68
N LEU A 440 -5.14 -7.28 19.37
CA LEU A 440 -5.17 -8.67 18.92
C LEU A 440 -6.62 -9.14 18.68
N SER A 441 -7.55 -8.66 19.50
CA SER A 441 -8.98 -9.00 19.40
C SER A 441 -9.61 -8.61 18.04
N ASP A 442 -9.06 -7.63 17.32
CA ASP A 442 -9.55 -7.26 15.98
C ASP A 442 -9.14 -8.26 14.89
N TRP A 443 -8.10 -9.05 15.16
CA TRP A 443 -7.57 -10.07 14.26
C TRP A 443 -8.26 -11.43 14.42
N ARG A 444 -9.12 -11.55 15.43
CA ARG A 444 -9.92 -12.76 15.71
C ARG A 444 -11.33 -12.63 15.16
N VAL A 445 -11.90 -13.76 14.83
CA VAL A 445 -13.33 -13.89 14.49
C VAL A 445 -14.12 -14.19 15.76
N GLY A 446 -13.62 -15.08 16.60
CA GLY A 446 -14.24 -15.48 17.86
C GLY A 446 -13.91 -14.57 19.05
N LYS A 447 -14.51 -14.88 20.21
CA LYS A 447 -14.17 -14.22 21.47
C LYS A 447 -12.76 -14.64 21.90
N ALA A 448 -11.93 -13.67 22.26
CA ALA A 448 -10.60 -13.93 22.81
C ALA A 448 -10.67 -14.26 24.31
N ALA A 449 -9.93 -15.25 24.78
CA ALA A 449 -9.75 -15.51 26.19
C ALA A 449 -8.88 -14.41 26.85
N HIS A 450 -7.87 -13.92 26.12
CA HIS A 450 -6.95 -12.88 26.56
C HIS A 450 -6.74 -11.85 25.46
N GLY A 451 -6.69 -10.57 25.83
CA GLY A 451 -6.34 -9.47 24.95
C GLY A 451 -4.82 -9.40 24.68
N GLY A 452 -4.45 -8.67 23.65
CA GLY A 452 -3.04 -8.44 23.31
C GLY A 452 -2.87 -7.18 22.47
N LEU A 453 -1.65 -6.66 22.47
CA LEU A 453 -1.26 -5.49 21.70
C LEU A 453 -0.24 -5.88 20.62
N LEU A 454 -0.51 -5.47 19.41
CA LEU A 454 0.40 -5.61 18.29
C LEU A 454 1.14 -4.28 18.08
N LEU A 455 2.47 -4.34 18.12
CA LEU A 455 3.34 -3.17 18.15
C LEU A 455 4.40 -3.27 17.05
N GLY A 456 4.43 -2.28 16.15
CA GLY A 456 5.54 -2.13 15.22
C GLY A 456 6.76 -1.54 15.93
N PHE A 457 7.95 -2.02 15.60
CA PHE A 457 9.20 -1.57 16.23
C PHE A 457 10.20 -0.98 15.23
N ALA A 458 9.97 -1.16 13.93
CA ALA A 458 10.97 -0.89 12.89
C ALA A 458 11.43 0.57 12.81
N ASN A 459 10.65 1.52 13.32
CA ASN A 459 10.92 2.96 13.23
C ASN A 459 11.44 3.60 14.53
N PHE A 460 11.79 2.82 15.56
CA PHE A 460 12.48 3.32 16.75
C PHE A 460 14.00 3.34 16.51
N MET A 461 14.55 4.53 16.25
CA MET A 461 15.96 4.67 15.91
C MET A 461 16.90 4.46 17.09
N HIS A 462 16.45 4.75 18.32
CA HIS A 462 17.23 4.72 19.55
C HIS A 462 16.42 4.13 20.71
N ALA A 463 17.10 3.56 21.68
CA ALA A 463 16.48 3.00 22.90
C ALA A 463 15.63 4.04 23.66
N ASP A 464 16.14 5.28 23.77
CA ASP A 464 15.43 6.36 24.47
C ASP A 464 14.06 6.68 23.83
N ALA A 465 13.98 6.67 22.49
CA ALA A 465 12.71 6.89 21.79
C ALA A 465 11.70 5.76 22.04
N ALA A 466 12.18 4.52 22.14
CA ALA A 466 11.34 3.38 22.51
C ALA A 466 10.86 3.49 23.96
N ALA A 467 11.78 3.80 24.88
CA ALA A 467 11.44 3.99 26.30
C ALA A 467 10.42 5.10 26.52
N GLU A 468 10.58 6.24 25.84
CA GLU A 468 9.63 7.35 25.91
C GLU A 468 8.24 6.96 25.37
N ALA A 469 8.19 6.29 24.22
CA ALA A 469 6.93 5.82 23.66
C ALA A 469 6.23 4.80 24.58
N VAL A 470 6.99 3.93 25.25
CA VAL A 470 6.44 2.96 26.20
C VAL A 470 5.98 3.64 27.50
N ARG A 471 6.68 4.67 28.00
CA ARG A 471 6.19 5.49 29.13
C ARG A 471 4.85 6.16 28.81
N ARG A 472 4.73 6.77 27.63
CA ARG A 472 3.45 7.32 27.14
C ARG A 472 2.36 6.24 27.00
N LEU A 473 2.75 5.03 26.60
CA LEU A 473 1.83 3.90 26.55
C LEU A 473 1.34 3.51 27.95
N ARG A 474 2.19 3.55 29.00
CA ARG A 474 1.78 3.28 30.38
C ARG A 474 0.69 4.22 30.88
N GLU A 475 0.72 5.49 30.47
CA GLU A 475 -0.25 6.51 30.89
C GLU A 475 -1.69 6.24 30.44
N ILE A 476 -1.91 5.32 29.49
CA ILE A 476 -3.27 4.96 29.04
C ILE A 476 -3.93 3.89 29.92
N TRP A 477 -3.15 3.21 30.80
CA TRP A 477 -3.74 2.28 31.74
C TRP A 477 -4.48 3.01 32.87
N PRO A 478 -5.65 2.52 33.27
CA PRO A 478 -6.32 3.06 34.45
C PRO A 478 -5.41 2.94 35.68
N ALA A 479 -5.47 3.92 36.56
CA ALA A 479 -4.84 3.83 37.85
C ALA A 479 -5.36 2.56 38.58
N ARG A 480 -4.49 1.87 39.28
CA ARG A 480 -4.89 0.70 40.09
C ARG A 480 -5.74 1.11 41.24
#